data_e1fe426fc0ba0ed8d3952884c929c623
#
_entry.id   e1fe426fc0ba0ed8d3952884c929c623
#
_cell.length_a   1.000
_cell.length_b   1.000
_cell.length_c   1.000
_cell.angle_alpha   90.00
_cell.angle_beta   90.00
_cell.angle_gamma   90.00
#
_symmetry.space_group_name_H-M   'P 1'
#
loop_
_entity.id
_entity.type
_entity.pdbx_description
1 polymer ?
#
loop_
_entity_poly.entity_id
_entity_poly.type
_entity_poly.pdbx_seq_one_letter_code
_entity_poly.pdbx_strand_id
1 'polypeptide(L)'
;TYAPNCDPYTAADGCIVTEGDGTLQPDPLTGTLLIKNLAPGKYGIIVTPPTGEGWQQTSTIEGSKVIDAWVKANEPPFFVEFGFPGPHVFMGFTQEITTPLGGGATIQGAVTDIHMSRPPVFDFFSGRAFPQCWTALNEMPSGETLLAGPCGADSDFSFAGVPAGSYTITIFDANLDVVIATLPITVDAGETTCNGGGDCNLGTEVGVFNWFTRLNTAIFSDDN
;
A
#
# COMPACT_ATOMS: atom_id res chain seq x y z
N THR A 1 -20.22 -11.02 -15.94
CA THR A 1 -20.89 -11.61 -17.13
C THR A 1 -22.37 -11.26 -17.09
N TYR A 2 -22.94 -10.78 -18.19
CA TYR A 2 -24.37 -10.52 -18.29
C TYR A 2 -25.12 -11.81 -18.65
N ALA A 3 -26.32 -11.96 -18.10
CA ALA A 3 -27.20 -13.03 -18.52
C ALA A 3 -27.57 -12.88 -20.02
N PRO A 4 -27.79 -13.98 -20.75
CA PRO A 4 -28.28 -13.88 -22.13
C PRO A 4 -29.57 -13.05 -22.19
N ASN A 5 -29.64 -12.10 -23.11
CA ASN A 5 -30.77 -11.18 -23.31
C ASN A 5 -30.91 -10.05 -22.25
N CYS A 6 -29.91 -9.78 -21.45
CA CYS A 6 -29.87 -8.61 -20.61
C CYS A 6 -29.37 -7.39 -21.38
N ASP A 7 -30.11 -6.30 -21.31
CA ASP A 7 -29.64 -5.01 -21.77
C ASP A 7 -28.80 -4.34 -20.68
N PRO A 8 -27.49 -4.11 -20.89
CA PRO A 8 -26.60 -3.54 -19.86
C PRO A 8 -26.96 -2.09 -19.48
N TYR A 9 -27.75 -1.40 -20.27
CA TYR A 9 -28.17 -0.01 -20.03
C TYR A 9 -29.49 0.11 -19.26
N THR A 10 -30.26 -0.95 -19.24
CA THR A 10 -31.57 -1.00 -18.56
C THR A 10 -31.62 -2.12 -17.52
N ALA A 11 -30.47 -2.73 -17.25
CA ALA A 11 -30.37 -3.90 -16.40
C ALA A 11 -30.89 -3.62 -14.98
N ALA A 12 -32.03 -4.23 -14.68
CA ALA A 12 -32.46 -4.43 -13.31
C ALA A 12 -31.55 -5.42 -12.58
N ASP A 13 -31.58 -5.39 -11.26
CA ASP A 13 -30.87 -6.36 -10.42
C ASP A 13 -31.13 -7.80 -10.90
N GLY A 14 -30.07 -8.55 -11.15
CA GLY A 14 -30.14 -9.92 -11.65
C GLY A 14 -29.65 -10.15 -13.09
N CYS A 15 -29.33 -9.08 -13.82
CA CYS A 15 -28.71 -9.19 -15.15
C CYS A 15 -27.23 -9.57 -15.10
N ILE A 16 -26.56 -9.35 -13.98
CA ILE A 16 -25.16 -9.72 -13.78
C ILE A 16 -25.10 -11.16 -13.30
N VAL A 17 -24.47 -12.01 -14.10
CA VAL A 17 -24.22 -13.41 -13.73
C VAL A 17 -22.75 -13.52 -13.33
N THR A 18 -22.52 -13.92 -12.09
CA THR A 18 -21.21 -14.31 -11.60
C THR A 18 -20.99 -15.81 -11.87
N GLU A 19 -19.74 -16.19 -12.08
CA GLU A 19 -19.40 -17.61 -12.27
C GLU A 19 -19.24 -18.34 -10.94
N GLY A 20 -19.58 -19.62 -10.91
CA GLY A 20 -19.42 -20.47 -9.73
C GLY A 20 -20.34 -20.08 -8.58
N ASP A 21 -19.73 -19.78 -7.43
CA ASP A 21 -20.39 -19.41 -6.18
C ASP A 21 -20.79 -17.93 -6.10
N GLY A 22 -20.66 -17.22 -7.19
CA GLY A 22 -20.94 -15.78 -7.24
C GLY A 22 -19.69 -14.91 -7.18
N THR A 23 -18.50 -15.50 -7.08
CA THR A 23 -17.24 -14.79 -7.09
C THR A 23 -16.42 -15.08 -8.34
N LEU A 24 -15.70 -14.06 -8.81
CA LEU A 24 -14.67 -14.21 -9.84
C LEU A 24 -13.34 -14.39 -9.11
N GLN A 25 -12.63 -15.44 -9.43
CA GLN A 25 -11.34 -15.74 -8.78
C GLN A 25 -10.20 -15.61 -9.80
N PRO A 26 -9.06 -15.04 -9.40
CA PRO A 26 -7.87 -15.01 -10.24
C PRO A 26 -7.26 -16.41 -10.38
N ASP A 27 -6.54 -16.61 -11.45
CA ASP A 27 -5.69 -17.79 -11.64
C ASP A 27 -4.66 -17.88 -10.49
N PRO A 28 -4.61 -18.98 -9.74
CA PRO A 28 -3.76 -19.07 -8.56
C PRO A 28 -2.26 -19.07 -8.85
N LEU A 29 -1.84 -19.33 -10.10
CA LEU A 29 -0.43 -19.33 -10.49
C LEU A 29 0.04 -17.95 -10.98
N THR A 30 -0.85 -17.21 -11.64
CA THR A 30 -0.50 -15.93 -12.27
C THR A 30 -1.09 -14.72 -11.57
N GLY A 31 -2.04 -14.92 -10.65
CA GLY A 31 -2.81 -13.86 -10.04
C GLY A 31 -3.70 -13.07 -11.01
N THR A 32 -3.84 -13.54 -12.26
CA THR A 32 -4.54 -12.83 -13.32
C THR A 32 -5.99 -13.24 -13.41
N LEU A 33 -6.87 -12.26 -13.51
CA LEU A 33 -8.29 -12.44 -13.80
C LEU A 33 -8.65 -11.70 -15.10
N LEU A 34 -9.21 -12.42 -16.06
CA LEU A 34 -9.73 -11.83 -17.29
C LEU A 34 -11.25 -11.83 -17.29
N ILE A 35 -11.85 -10.66 -17.14
CA ILE A 35 -13.30 -10.47 -17.22
C ILE A 35 -13.65 -10.11 -18.65
N LYS A 36 -14.42 -10.95 -19.33
CA LYS A 36 -14.80 -10.79 -20.74
C LYS A 36 -16.21 -10.25 -20.89
N ASN A 37 -16.49 -9.71 -22.07
CA ASN A 37 -17.84 -9.30 -22.52
C ASN A 37 -18.46 -8.19 -21.67
N LEU A 38 -17.62 -7.31 -21.11
CA LEU A 38 -18.11 -6.09 -20.48
C LEU A 38 -18.54 -5.08 -21.53
N ALA A 39 -19.65 -4.40 -21.30
CA ALA A 39 -20.04 -3.26 -22.10
C ALA A 39 -19.05 -2.10 -21.90
N PRO A 40 -18.91 -1.18 -22.88
CA PRO A 40 -18.15 0.04 -22.67
C PRO A 40 -18.69 0.82 -21.46
N GLY A 41 -17.81 1.22 -20.55
CA GLY A 41 -18.21 1.91 -19.34
C GLY A 41 -17.11 1.99 -18.30
N LYS A 42 -17.44 2.63 -17.20
CA LYS A 42 -16.59 2.72 -16.01
C LYS A 42 -17.06 1.68 -14.99
N TYR A 43 -16.11 0.93 -14.46
CA TYR A 43 -16.32 -0.12 -13.48
C TYR A 43 -15.50 0.13 -12.25
N GLY A 44 -16.06 -0.04 -11.07
CA GLY A 44 -15.33 -0.11 -9.82
C GLY A 44 -14.91 -1.57 -9.57
N ILE A 45 -13.63 -1.81 -9.45
CA ILE A 45 -13.07 -3.12 -9.16
C ILE A 45 -12.74 -3.20 -7.68
N ILE A 46 -13.28 -4.22 -7.04
CA ILE A 46 -12.99 -4.55 -5.63
C ILE A 46 -12.47 -5.98 -5.59
N VAL A 47 -11.36 -6.17 -4.92
CA VAL A 47 -10.84 -7.50 -4.60
C VAL A 47 -11.01 -7.74 -3.11
N THR A 48 -11.62 -8.86 -2.77
CA THR A 48 -11.78 -9.27 -1.38
C THR A 48 -10.77 -10.38 -1.09
N PRO A 49 -9.74 -10.13 -0.30
CA PRO A 49 -8.79 -11.16 0.08
C PRO A 49 -9.43 -12.18 1.04
N PRO A 50 -8.78 -13.32 1.28
CA PRO A 50 -9.25 -14.30 2.25
C PRO A 50 -9.47 -13.67 3.62
N THR A 51 -10.60 -14.00 4.25
CA THR A 51 -10.98 -13.45 5.55
C THR A 51 -10.15 -14.06 6.67
N GLY A 52 -9.77 -13.26 7.66
CA GLY A 52 -9.08 -13.71 8.87
C GLY A 52 -7.56 -13.81 8.73
N GLU A 53 -6.99 -13.53 7.58
CA GLU A 53 -5.55 -13.58 7.33
C GLU A 53 -4.85 -12.22 7.44
N GLY A 54 -5.57 -11.16 7.71
CA GLY A 54 -4.97 -9.83 7.95
C GLY A 54 -4.43 -9.11 6.71
N TRP A 55 -4.86 -9.51 5.51
CA TRP A 55 -4.45 -8.86 4.27
C TRP A 55 -4.86 -7.39 4.22
N GLN A 56 -3.92 -6.55 3.83
CA GLN A 56 -4.12 -5.12 3.58
C GLN A 56 -3.88 -4.83 2.09
N GLN A 57 -4.80 -4.11 1.46
CA GLN A 57 -4.62 -3.67 0.08
C GLN A 57 -3.69 -2.46 0.04
N THR A 58 -2.65 -2.53 -0.79
CA THR A 58 -1.62 -1.48 -0.95
C THR A 58 -1.87 -0.59 -2.15
N SER A 59 -2.63 -1.05 -3.13
CA SER A 59 -3.04 -0.27 -4.31
C SER A 59 -4.38 0.41 -4.06
N THR A 60 -4.38 1.45 -3.23
CA THR A 60 -5.57 2.26 -2.95
C THR A 60 -5.41 3.66 -3.53
N ILE A 61 -6.52 4.39 -3.65
CA ILE A 61 -6.52 5.80 -3.98
C ILE A 61 -7.13 6.53 -2.78
N GLU A 62 -6.30 7.29 -2.07
CA GLU A 62 -6.71 8.01 -0.83
C GLU A 62 -7.45 7.09 0.17
N GLY A 63 -6.97 5.85 0.31
CA GLY A 63 -7.57 4.83 1.17
C GLY A 63 -8.80 4.13 0.57
N SER A 64 -9.27 4.53 -0.61
CA SER A 64 -10.33 3.81 -1.31
C SER A 64 -9.82 2.49 -1.85
N LYS A 65 -10.47 1.39 -1.50
CA LYS A 65 -10.17 0.05 -1.99
C LYS A 65 -10.78 -0.24 -3.37
N VAL A 66 -11.58 0.66 -3.89
CA VAL A 66 -12.19 0.55 -5.21
C VAL A 66 -11.27 1.20 -6.23
N ILE A 67 -10.84 0.44 -7.22
CA ILE A 67 -10.02 0.95 -8.32
C ILE A 67 -10.88 1.00 -9.58
N ASP A 68 -10.86 2.13 -10.24
CA ASP A 68 -11.62 2.33 -11.47
C ASP A 68 -10.98 1.64 -12.67
N ALA A 69 -11.79 0.91 -13.41
CA ALA A 69 -11.44 0.37 -14.72
C ALA A 69 -12.35 0.97 -15.79
N TRP A 70 -11.78 1.40 -16.90
CA TRP A 70 -12.54 1.94 -18.02
C TRP A 70 -12.44 1.00 -19.21
N VAL A 71 -13.60 0.58 -19.69
CA VAL A 71 -13.72 -0.25 -20.88
C VAL A 71 -14.25 0.63 -22.01
N LYS A 72 -13.45 0.80 -23.05
CA LYS A 72 -13.83 1.57 -24.25
C LYS A 72 -14.27 0.61 -25.38
N ALA A 73 -15.15 1.07 -26.22
CA ALA A 73 -15.57 0.29 -27.39
C ALA A 73 -14.40 0.13 -28.37
N ASN A 74 -14.20 -1.09 -28.86
CA ASN A 74 -13.17 -1.44 -29.84
C ASN A 74 -11.71 -1.24 -29.38
N GLU A 75 -11.48 -1.10 -28.09
CA GLU A 75 -10.14 -1.03 -27.54
C GLU A 75 -9.59 -2.44 -27.32
N PRO A 76 -8.37 -2.74 -27.81
CA PRO A 76 -7.75 -4.02 -27.59
C PRO A 76 -7.45 -4.23 -26.10
N PRO A 77 -7.66 -5.44 -25.54
CA PRO A 77 -7.45 -5.69 -24.11
C PRO A 77 -6.01 -5.59 -23.63
N PHE A 78 -5.06 -5.50 -24.54
CA PHE A 78 -3.61 -5.35 -24.25
C PHE A 78 -3.12 -3.90 -24.30
N PHE A 79 -4.03 -2.96 -24.60
CA PHE A 79 -3.65 -1.55 -24.66
C PHE A 79 -3.59 -0.97 -23.23
N VAL A 80 -2.40 -0.50 -22.84
CA VAL A 80 -2.19 0.17 -21.56
C VAL A 80 -2.06 1.67 -21.81
N GLU A 81 -3.03 2.46 -21.37
CA GLU A 81 -2.95 3.92 -21.38
C GLU A 81 -2.30 4.44 -20.10
N PHE A 82 -1.28 5.28 -20.24
CA PHE A 82 -0.73 6.02 -19.12
C PHE A 82 -1.63 7.24 -18.81
N GLY A 83 -1.93 7.42 -17.53
CA GLY A 83 -2.61 8.62 -17.03
C GLY A 83 -4.13 8.56 -17.02
N PHE A 84 -4.76 7.48 -17.48
CA PHE A 84 -6.20 7.25 -17.36
C PHE A 84 -6.49 5.85 -16.84
N PRO A 85 -7.59 5.66 -16.09
CA PRO A 85 -8.07 4.33 -15.79
C PRO A 85 -8.37 3.59 -17.10
N GLY A 86 -7.53 2.63 -17.45
CA GLY A 86 -7.73 1.76 -18.61
C GLY A 86 -8.43 0.45 -18.22
N PRO A 87 -8.46 -0.53 -19.13
CA PRO A 87 -9.06 -1.83 -18.87
C PRO A 87 -8.20 -2.73 -17.97
N HIS A 88 -6.96 -2.33 -17.68
CA HIS A 88 -6.05 -3.07 -16.82
C HIS A 88 -6.01 -2.46 -15.43
N VAL A 89 -6.23 -3.30 -14.42
CA VAL A 89 -6.16 -2.91 -13.02
C VAL A 89 -5.18 -3.83 -12.31
N PHE A 90 -4.24 -3.22 -11.61
CA PHE A 90 -3.27 -3.94 -10.77
C PHE A 90 -3.62 -3.70 -9.31
N MET A 91 -3.69 -4.78 -8.54
CA MET A 91 -3.95 -4.70 -7.11
C MET A 91 -2.86 -5.42 -6.34
N GLY A 92 -2.28 -4.72 -5.36
CA GLY A 92 -1.31 -5.24 -4.44
C GLY A 92 -1.93 -5.47 -3.07
N PHE A 93 -1.43 -6.48 -2.38
CA PHE A 93 -1.81 -6.80 -1.01
C PHE A 93 -0.56 -7.13 -0.21
N THR A 94 -0.59 -6.80 1.06
CA THR A 94 0.43 -7.18 2.04
C THR A 94 -0.23 -7.73 3.29
N GLN A 95 0.57 -8.42 4.10
CA GLN A 95 0.18 -8.87 5.44
C GLN A 95 1.17 -8.31 6.45
N GLU A 96 0.77 -8.30 7.70
CA GLU A 96 1.71 -8.15 8.79
C GLU A 96 2.60 -9.39 8.87
N ILE A 97 3.91 -9.19 8.72
CA ILE A 97 4.92 -10.24 8.74
C ILE A 97 5.87 -9.93 9.89
N THR A 98 5.70 -10.62 11.00
CA THR A 98 6.44 -10.38 12.25
C THR A 98 7.34 -11.53 12.67
N THR A 99 7.33 -12.64 11.93
CA THR A 99 8.17 -13.81 12.25
C THR A 99 9.64 -13.47 12.07
N PRO A 100 10.47 -13.54 13.14
CA PRO A 100 11.90 -13.24 13.05
C PRO A 100 12.59 -14.09 11.98
N LEU A 101 13.50 -13.48 11.23
CA LEU A 101 14.20 -14.11 10.11
C LEU A 101 15.32 -15.09 10.51
N GLY A 102 15.56 -15.24 11.81
CA GLY A 102 16.59 -16.14 12.34
C GLY A 102 18.00 -15.56 12.37
N GLY A 103 18.18 -14.28 12.09
CA GLY A 103 19.41 -13.53 12.28
C GLY A 103 19.56 -13.00 13.69
N GLY A 104 20.68 -12.31 13.95
CA GLY A 104 21.03 -11.78 15.28
C GLY A 104 20.66 -10.31 15.49
N ALA A 105 20.35 -9.57 14.45
CA ALA A 105 20.16 -8.13 14.56
C ALA A 105 18.69 -7.74 14.78
N THR A 106 18.50 -6.61 15.45
CA THR A 106 17.21 -5.90 15.53
C THR A 106 17.37 -4.52 14.91
N ILE A 107 16.57 -4.20 13.92
CA ILE A 107 16.49 -2.87 13.33
C ILE A 107 15.31 -2.16 13.99
N GLN A 108 15.56 -0.98 14.56
CA GLN A 108 14.52 -0.21 15.23
C GLN A 108 14.70 1.29 15.00
N GLY A 109 13.61 2.02 15.04
CA GLY A 109 13.58 3.46 14.87
C GLY A 109 12.20 4.03 15.09
N ALA A 110 12.09 5.33 14.91
CA ALA A 110 10.81 6.04 14.93
C ALA A 110 10.70 6.93 13.69
N VAL A 111 9.50 7.08 13.16
CA VAL A 111 9.21 7.95 12.03
C VAL A 111 8.75 9.30 12.55
N THR A 112 9.43 10.35 12.14
CA THR A 112 9.17 11.72 12.61
C THR A 112 8.81 12.63 11.44
N ASP A 113 7.74 13.40 11.60
CA ASP A 113 7.34 14.40 10.62
C ASP A 113 8.28 15.61 10.70
N ILE A 114 8.94 15.94 9.58
CA ILE A 114 9.85 17.08 9.47
C ILE A 114 9.05 18.30 9.04
N HIS A 115 9.19 19.37 9.81
CA HIS A 115 8.61 20.65 9.52
C HIS A 115 9.67 21.65 9.06
N MET A 116 9.25 22.55 8.18
CA MET A 116 10.00 23.74 7.84
C MET A 116 9.37 24.93 8.54
N SER A 117 10.20 25.76 9.19
CA SER A 117 9.75 27.00 9.78
C SER A 117 9.20 27.96 8.70
N ARG A 118 8.33 28.87 9.11
CA ARG A 118 7.80 29.90 8.19
C ARG A 118 8.85 30.99 7.92
N PRO A 119 8.81 31.62 6.75
CA PRO A 119 9.67 32.79 6.48
C PRO A 119 9.59 33.83 7.60
N PRO A 120 10.68 34.57 7.89
CA PRO A 120 11.90 34.67 7.09
C PRO A 120 12.99 33.66 7.43
N VAL A 121 12.82 32.84 8.45
CA VAL A 121 13.82 31.87 8.87
C VAL A 121 13.40 30.50 8.32
N PHE A 122 14.28 29.85 7.56
CA PHE A 122 14.04 28.54 6.98
C PHE A 122 14.89 27.50 7.72
N ASP A 123 14.36 26.98 8.81
CA ASP A 123 14.96 25.87 9.55
C ASP A 123 14.10 24.63 9.44
N PHE A 124 14.77 23.48 9.38
CA PHE A 124 14.12 22.18 9.48
C PHE A 124 14.23 21.68 10.91
N PHE A 125 13.16 21.14 11.43
CA PHE A 125 13.15 20.52 12.75
C PHE A 125 12.22 19.32 12.74
N SER A 126 12.57 18.30 13.53
CA SER A 126 11.69 17.19 13.80
C SER A 126 10.51 17.68 14.63
N GLY A 127 9.31 17.43 14.15
CA GLY A 127 8.10 17.92 14.80
C GLY A 127 7.53 16.94 15.80
N ARG A 128 6.83 15.99 15.32
CA ARG A 128 6.10 14.99 16.10
C ARG A 128 6.17 13.65 15.42
N ALA A 129 5.84 12.62 16.19
CA ALA A 129 5.64 11.28 15.66
C ALA A 129 4.71 11.33 14.42
N PHE A 130 5.11 10.66 13.37
CA PHE A 130 4.31 10.56 12.15
C PHE A 130 3.11 9.63 12.45
N PRO A 131 1.87 10.13 12.44
CA PRO A 131 0.74 9.34 12.91
C PRO A 131 0.45 8.18 11.97
N GLN A 132 0.28 6.99 12.56
CA GLN A 132 -0.26 5.83 11.86
C GLN A 132 0.53 5.42 10.61
N CYS A 133 1.85 5.30 10.72
CA CYS A 133 2.66 4.75 9.64
C CYS A 133 2.60 3.21 9.59
N TRP A 134 3.06 2.69 8.46
CA TRP A 134 3.34 1.28 8.25
C TRP A 134 4.75 1.15 7.70
N THR A 135 5.48 0.15 8.14
CA THR A 135 6.86 -0.07 7.70
C THR A 135 7.05 -1.47 7.15
N ALA A 136 7.93 -1.59 6.17
CA ALA A 136 8.33 -2.87 5.60
C ALA A 136 9.83 -2.96 5.43
N LEU A 137 10.40 -4.12 5.73
CA LEU A 137 11.80 -4.47 5.48
C LEU A 137 11.85 -5.35 4.24
N ASN A 138 12.53 -4.87 3.20
CA ASN A 138 12.65 -5.57 1.93
C ASN A 138 14.11 -5.97 1.69
N GLU A 139 14.31 -7.18 1.18
CA GLU A 139 15.64 -7.67 0.79
C GLU A 139 16.14 -6.97 -0.48
N MET A 140 17.42 -6.70 -0.54
CA MET A 140 18.06 -6.21 -1.78
C MET A 140 18.93 -7.33 -2.40
N PRO A 141 18.88 -7.53 -3.72
CA PRO A 141 18.21 -6.71 -4.74
C PRO A 141 16.80 -7.20 -5.12
N SER A 142 16.29 -8.28 -4.51
CA SER A 142 15.02 -8.92 -4.91
C SER A 142 13.81 -8.00 -4.76
N GLY A 143 13.85 -7.13 -3.75
CA GLY A 143 12.70 -6.31 -3.35
C GLY A 143 11.64 -7.10 -2.57
N GLU A 144 11.90 -8.37 -2.22
CA GLU A 144 10.98 -9.20 -1.46
C GLU A 144 10.78 -8.62 -0.06
N THR A 145 9.53 -8.48 0.36
CA THR A 145 9.20 -8.04 1.71
C THR A 145 9.37 -9.19 2.69
N LEU A 146 10.28 -9.03 3.63
CA LEU A 146 10.60 -10.04 4.64
C LEU A 146 9.85 -9.83 5.95
N LEU A 147 9.74 -8.58 6.39
CA LEU A 147 9.01 -8.17 7.58
C LEU A 147 8.17 -6.94 7.25
N ALA A 148 6.98 -6.83 7.82
CA ALA A 148 6.11 -5.68 7.63
C ALA A 148 5.12 -5.56 8.79
N GLY A 149 4.79 -4.33 9.16
CA GLY A 149 3.79 -4.09 10.18
C GLY A 149 3.48 -2.60 10.40
N PRO A 150 2.41 -2.31 11.12
CA PRO A 150 2.08 -0.95 11.51
C PRO A 150 3.13 -0.42 12.50
N CYS A 151 3.36 0.89 12.46
CA CYS A 151 4.14 1.54 13.50
C CYS A 151 3.39 1.55 14.83
N GLY A 152 4.14 1.61 15.93
CA GLY A 152 3.58 1.80 17.26
C GLY A 152 2.96 3.19 17.47
N ALA A 153 2.49 3.45 18.70
CA ALA A 153 1.76 4.69 19.02
C ALA A 153 2.63 5.95 18.86
N ASP A 154 3.93 5.83 19.10
CA ASP A 154 4.91 6.90 18.95
C ASP A 154 5.61 6.85 17.59
N SER A 155 5.00 6.18 16.61
CA SER A 155 5.54 5.93 15.27
C SER A 155 6.85 5.12 15.27
N ASP A 156 7.09 4.38 16.33
CA ASP A 156 8.20 3.45 16.46
C ASP A 156 7.96 2.20 15.62
N PHE A 157 9.07 1.61 15.15
CA PHE A 157 9.06 0.32 14.46
C PHE A 157 10.23 -0.53 14.92
N SER A 158 10.08 -1.85 14.79
CA SER A 158 11.12 -2.80 15.15
C SER A 158 11.04 -4.06 14.29
N PHE A 159 12.16 -4.41 13.67
CA PHE A 159 12.32 -5.64 12.91
C PHE A 159 13.34 -6.53 13.63
N ALA A 160 12.87 -7.64 14.18
CA ALA A 160 13.71 -8.54 14.97
C ALA A 160 14.25 -9.72 14.16
N GLY A 161 15.40 -10.22 14.57
CA GLY A 161 16.01 -11.40 13.98
C GLY A 161 16.48 -11.21 12.56
N VAL A 162 17.00 -10.04 12.21
CA VAL A 162 17.45 -9.72 10.85
C VAL A 162 18.86 -10.29 10.65
N PRO A 163 19.10 -11.09 9.59
CA PRO A 163 20.42 -11.55 9.21
C PRO A 163 21.31 -10.41 8.70
N ALA A 164 22.62 -10.66 8.64
CA ALA A 164 23.52 -9.76 7.92
C ALA A 164 23.16 -9.72 6.44
N GLY A 165 23.12 -8.50 5.87
CA GLY A 165 22.68 -8.30 4.49
C GLY A 165 22.36 -6.85 4.18
N SER A 166 21.95 -6.63 2.94
CA SER A 166 21.49 -5.32 2.46
C SER A 166 19.98 -5.31 2.31
N TYR A 167 19.33 -4.28 2.82
CA TYR A 167 17.89 -4.16 2.89
C TYR A 167 17.44 -2.75 2.52
N THR A 168 16.14 -2.63 2.30
CA THR A 168 15.47 -1.35 2.17
C THR A 168 14.30 -1.29 3.14
N ILE A 169 14.23 -0.25 3.96
CA ILE A 169 13.07 0.04 4.77
C ILE A 169 12.16 0.95 3.96
N THR A 170 10.93 0.54 3.74
CA THR A 170 9.90 1.35 3.10
C THR A 170 8.90 1.79 4.15
N ILE A 171 8.60 3.09 4.17
CA ILE A 171 7.64 3.71 5.08
C ILE A 171 6.43 4.13 4.26
N PHE A 172 5.27 3.68 4.69
CA PHE A 172 3.98 3.98 4.09
C PHE A 172 3.14 4.83 5.05
N ASP A 173 2.14 5.47 4.49
CA ASP A 173 1.05 6.04 5.28
C ASP A 173 0.14 4.94 5.88
N ALA A 174 -0.80 5.34 6.72
CA ALA A 174 -1.71 4.43 7.41
C ALA A 174 -2.56 3.54 6.48
N ASN A 175 -2.81 3.98 5.26
CA ASN A 175 -3.66 3.25 4.31
C ASN A 175 -2.85 2.43 3.30
N LEU A 176 -1.52 2.46 3.39
CA LEU A 176 -0.60 1.76 2.49
C LEU A 176 -0.69 2.21 1.01
N ASP A 177 -1.25 3.38 0.75
CA ASP A 177 -1.41 3.90 -0.61
C ASP A 177 -0.33 4.91 -1.02
N VAL A 178 0.47 5.37 -0.06
CA VAL A 178 1.56 6.31 -0.31
C VAL A 178 2.86 5.81 0.30
N VAL A 179 3.88 5.64 -0.52
CA VAL A 179 5.26 5.46 -0.05
C VAL A 179 5.81 6.82 0.33
N ILE A 180 6.06 7.01 1.62
CA ILE A 180 6.54 8.29 2.18
C ILE A 180 8.05 8.37 2.06
N ALA A 181 8.75 7.30 2.41
CA ALA A 181 10.19 7.22 2.35
C ALA A 181 10.68 5.80 2.07
N THR A 182 11.87 5.72 1.51
CA THR A 182 12.60 4.47 1.28
C THR A 182 14.05 4.68 1.70
N LEU A 183 14.54 3.84 2.58
CA LEU A 183 15.86 3.97 3.21
C LEU A 183 16.67 2.69 3.00
N PRO A 184 17.81 2.75 2.32
CA PRO A 184 18.73 1.63 2.28
C PRO A 184 19.41 1.45 3.61
N ILE A 185 19.57 0.20 4.04
CA ILE A 185 20.27 -0.18 5.26
C ILE A 185 21.11 -1.42 5.04
N THR A 186 22.25 -1.49 5.67
CA THR A 186 23.11 -2.68 5.71
C THR A 186 23.25 -3.16 7.16
N VAL A 187 23.08 -4.45 7.34
CA VAL A 187 23.33 -5.13 8.63
C VAL A 187 24.60 -5.94 8.48
N ASP A 188 25.61 -5.62 9.26
CA ASP A 188 26.89 -6.31 9.23
C ASP A 188 26.89 -7.60 10.07
N ALA A 189 27.81 -8.50 9.76
CA ALA A 189 27.96 -9.73 10.51
C ALA A 189 28.39 -9.44 11.96
N GLY A 190 27.58 -9.94 12.91
CA GLY A 190 27.81 -9.72 14.34
C GLY A 190 27.10 -8.50 14.92
N GLU A 191 26.40 -7.73 14.08
CA GLU A 191 25.53 -6.64 14.53
C GLU A 191 24.35 -7.16 15.34
N THR A 192 24.02 -6.47 16.43
CA THR A 192 22.89 -6.86 17.29
C THR A 192 21.77 -5.84 17.33
N THR A 193 22.06 -4.58 17.06
CA THR A 193 21.06 -3.51 17.09
C THR A 193 21.42 -2.41 16.12
N CYS A 194 20.50 -2.10 15.22
CA CYS A 194 20.59 -1.01 14.26
C CYS A 194 19.70 0.14 14.70
N ASN A 195 20.19 0.96 15.60
CA ASN A 195 19.54 2.20 16.00
C ASN A 195 20.55 3.30 16.26
N GLY A 196 20.64 4.25 15.37
CA GLY A 196 21.29 5.53 15.65
C GLY A 196 22.79 5.55 15.79
N GLY A 197 23.50 4.56 15.33
CA GLY A 197 24.95 4.58 15.33
C GLY A 197 25.53 3.31 14.75
N GLY A 198 26.59 3.43 13.97
CA GLY A 198 27.22 2.32 13.29
C GLY A 198 26.79 2.21 11.82
N ASP A 199 27.10 1.08 11.21
CA ASP A 199 26.97 0.87 9.78
C ASP A 199 25.50 0.76 9.30
N CYS A 200 24.57 0.63 10.23
CA CYS A 200 23.12 0.59 9.92
C CYS A 200 22.53 1.95 9.49
N ASN A 201 23.24 3.03 9.69
CA ASN A 201 22.92 4.37 9.19
C ASN A 201 21.49 4.89 9.48
N LEU A 202 20.79 4.25 10.40
CA LEU A 202 19.54 4.74 10.96
C LEU A 202 19.83 5.60 12.18
N GLY A 203 19.42 6.84 12.14
CA GLY A 203 19.28 7.63 13.37
C GLY A 203 18.17 7.02 14.25
N THR A 204 18.09 7.45 15.51
CA THR A 204 16.94 7.12 16.37
C THR A 204 15.61 7.57 15.76
N GLU A 205 15.67 8.55 14.89
CA GLU A 205 14.51 9.12 14.20
C GLU A 205 14.73 9.11 12.69
N VAL A 206 13.73 8.61 11.95
CA VAL A 206 13.66 8.72 10.51
C VAL A 206 12.76 9.90 10.17
N GLY A 207 13.39 11.00 9.76
CA GLY A 207 12.68 12.19 9.36
C GLY A 207 12.03 12.04 7.99
N VAL A 208 10.75 12.31 7.90
CA VAL A 208 9.99 12.29 6.64
C VAL A 208 9.28 13.61 6.42
N PHE A 209 9.16 14.00 5.15
CA PHE A 209 8.30 15.10 4.77
C PHE A 209 6.92 14.58 4.40
N ASN A 210 5.91 15.17 5.01
CA ASN A 210 4.53 14.91 4.63
C ASN A 210 4.22 15.70 3.35
N TRP A 211 4.47 15.12 2.20
CA TRP A 211 4.29 15.75 0.88
C TRP A 211 2.85 15.64 0.34
N PHE A 212 1.98 15.00 1.09
CA PHE A 212 0.55 14.91 0.79
C PHE A 212 -0.26 15.26 2.04
N THR A 213 -1.51 15.63 1.85
CA THR A 213 -2.44 15.82 2.96
C THR A 213 -3.79 15.23 2.63
N ARG A 214 -4.49 14.75 3.65
CA ARG A 214 -5.87 14.28 3.54
C ARG A 214 -6.78 15.29 4.21
N LEU A 215 -7.82 15.68 3.50
CA LEU A 215 -8.84 16.57 4.01
C LEU A 215 -10.07 15.74 4.41
N ASN A 216 -10.28 15.62 5.72
CA ASN A 216 -11.52 15.06 6.25
C ASN A 216 -12.53 16.19 6.41
N THR A 217 -13.65 16.12 5.72
CA THR A 217 -14.73 17.10 5.82
C THR A 217 -16.00 16.44 6.36
N ALA A 218 -16.73 17.20 7.15
CA ALA A 218 -18.07 16.83 7.56
C ALA A 218 -19.05 17.90 7.05
N ILE A 219 -20.15 17.45 6.48
CA ILE A 219 -21.24 18.32 6.03
C ILE A 219 -22.31 18.24 7.12
N PHE A 220 -22.66 19.39 7.66
CA PHE A 220 -23.73 19.52 8.63
C PHE A 220 -24.94 20.17 7.96
N SER A 221 -26.13 19.69 8.28
CA SER A 221 -27.35 20.43 7.98
C SER A 221 -27.46 21.58 8.96
N ASP A 222 -27.59 22.78 8.44
CA ASP A 222 -27.92 23.97 9.25
C ASP A 222 -29.43 24.15 9.19
N ASP A 223 -30.10 23.61 10.19
CA ASP A 223 -31.56 23.69 10.32
C ASP A 223 -31.95 25.00 11.04
N ASN A 224 -31.64 26.15 10.49
CA ASN A 224 -32.15 27.44 10.94
C ASN A 224 -33.53 27.74 10.37
#